data_95d32b0099b2ccd4d9f71cc66d7141e6
#
_entry.id   95d32b0099b2ccd4d9f71cc66d7141e6
#
_cell.length_a   1.000
_cell.length_b   1.000
_cell.length_c   1.000
_cell.angle_alpha   90.00
_cell.angle_beta   90.00
_cell.angle_gamma   90.00
#
_symmetry.space_group_name_H-M   'P 1'
#
loop_
_entity.id
_entity.type
_entity.pdbx_description
1 polymer ?
#
loop_
_entity_poly.entity_id
_entity_poly.type
_entity_poly.pdbx_seq_one_letter_code
_entity_poly.pdbx_strand_id
1 'polypeptide(L)'
;MEFLNNIFEQRDKPISDSSKKLYTRNLMKLNNDQPITNFNFLKDPKNILNMIKDYKPTTQRSYIISICTVLKNSNHQDLYNKYFEILSNFNNQLKVRTDKSEKQEKNWLSNDNIDKISNELKSKVVKKVRNKEEYNILLNYLVLSLYTLHPPRRNIDYSLMKISSSMNDDKFNYLDMDKEQLIFNNYKTQGKYNSVIVSINNEVMKVISLYLSNHPEKSKLKNKNYNVHFLKSFYNEDIKASQEITRILNKILGKNIGSSMLRNMYLTNKYGDMVEELKEDTKSMSTSVGVALNNYIKD
;
A
#
# COMPACT_ATOMS: atom_id res chain seq x y z
N MET A 1 -4.83 23.04 17.12
CA MET A 1 -5.26 21.87 16.31
C MET A 1 -6.65 22.07 15.71
N GLU A 2 -7.55 22.71 16.41
CA GLU A 2 -8.91 23.03 15.97
C GLU A 2 -8.95 23.80 14.64
N PHE A 3 -8.10 24.82 14.48
CA PHE A 3 -7.99 25.64 13.27
C PHE A 3 -7.77 24.79 11.99
N LEU A 4 -6.82 23.87 12.01
CA LEU A 4 -6.55 23.01 10.85
C LEU A 4 -7.64 21.95 10.63
N ASN A 5 -8.25 21.43 11.71
CA ASN A 5 -9.34 20.47 11.59
C ASN A 5 -10.54 21.09 10.89
N ASN A 6 -10.93 22.31 11.26
CA ASN A 6 -12.02 23.05 10.62
C ASN A 6 -11.77 23.22 9.10
N ILE A 7 -10.52 23.52 8.70
CA ILE A 7 -10.16 23.64 7.28
C ILE A 7 -10.24 22.28 6.57
N PHE A 8 -9.82 21.19 7.22
CA PHE A 8 -9.91 19.85 6.61
C PHE A 8 -11.35 19.36 6.45
N GLU A 9 -12.25 19.77 7.33
CA GLU A 9 -13.68 19.42 7.30
C GLU A 9 -14.47 20.21 6.26
N GLN A 10 -14.07 21.43 5.97
CA GLN A 10 -14.71 22.30 4.96
C GLN A 10 -14.37 21.90 3.51
N ARG A 11 -13.66 20.81 3.28
CA ARG A 11 -13.25 20.38 1.93
C ARG A 11 -14.35 19.58 1.24
N ASP A 12 -14.58 19.86 -0.04
CA ASP A 12 -15.49 19.09 -0.90
C ASP A 12 -15.14 17.59 -0.95
N LYS A 13 -13.85 17.27 -0.87
CA LYS A 13 -13.37 15.88 -0.84
C LYS A 13 -12.71 15.61 0.50
N PRO A 14 -13.19 14.61 1.26
CA PRO A 14 -12.65 14.27 2.56
C PRO A 14 -11.19 13.79 2.44
N ILE A 15 -10.40 14.09 3.46
CA ILE A 15 -9.01 13.67 3.57
C ILE A 15 -8.94 12.56 4.62
N SER A 16 -8.18 11.49 4.33
CA SER A 16 -7.98 10.41 5.30
C SER A 16 -7.27 10.91 6.57
N ASP A 17 -7.55 10.28 7.71
CA ASP A 17 -6.93 10.65 9.00
C ASP A 17 -5.40 10.57 8.96
N SER A 18 -4.85 9.61 8.24
CA SER A 18 -3.40 9.50 8.04
C SER A 18 -2.83 10.70 7.28
N SER A 19 -3.56 11.22 6.29
CA SER A 19 -3.17 12.43 5.56
C SER A 19 -3.33 13.68 6.42
N LYS A 20 -4.44 13.79 7.18
CA LYS A 20 -4.62 14.89 8.15
C LYS A 20 -3.46 14.95 9.14
N LYS A 21 -3.09 13.82 9.75
CA LYS A 21 -1.94 13.73 10.68
C LYS A 21 -0.63 14.12 10.02
N LEU A 22 -0.36 13.68 8.79
CA LEU A 22 0.85 14.03 8.05
C LEU A 22 0.91 15.53 7.75
N TYR A 23 -0.18 16.10 7.22
CA TYR A 23 -0.22 17.51 6.85
C TYR A 23 -0.11 18.41 8.09
N THR A 24 -0.80 18.08 9.16
CA THR A 24 -0.67 18.80 10.44
C THR A 24 0.78 18.80 10.93
N ARG A 25 1.44 17.63 10.95
CA ARG A 25 2.84 17.52 11.37
C ARG A 25 3.79 18.35 10.47
N ASN A 26 3.59 18.30 9.16
CA ASN A 26 4.39 19.07 8.22
C ASN A 26 4.22 20.58 8.46
N LEU A 27 2.98 21.05 8.59
CA LEU A 27 2.68 22.47 8.81
C LEU A 27 3.19 22.96 10.17
N MET A 28 3.03 22.18 11.24
CA MET A 28 3.58 22.51 12.56
C MET A 28 5.11 22.69 12.48
N LYS A 29 5.81 21.79 11.78
CA LYS A 29 7.25 21.89 11.61
C LYS A 29 7.66 23.17 10.87
N LEU A 30 6.89 23.59 9.87
CA LEU A 30 7.11 24.86 9.17
C LEU A 30 6.80 26.08 10.04
N ASN A 31 5.96 25.93 11.06
CA ASN A 31 5.63 26.95 12.05
C ASN A 31 6.49 26.82 13.33
N ASN A 32 7.69 26.24 13.25
CA ASN A 32 8.59 26.01 14.36
C ASN A 32 7.95 25.29 15.58
N ASP A 33 7.12 24.30 15.27
CA ASP A 33 6.35 23.51 16.22
C ASP A 33 5.37 24.31 17.11
N GLN A 34 5.10 25.59 16.73
CA GLN A 34 4.12 26.44 17.41
C GLN A 34 2.69 26.12 16.96
N PRO A 35 1.68 26.35 17.81
CA PRO A 35 0.27 26.20 17.43
C PRO A 35 -0.08 27.03 16.20
N ILE A 36 -0.82 26.42 15.26
CA ILE A 36 -1.22 27.09 14.02
C ILE A 36 -2.61 27.71 14.23
N THR A 37 -2.68 29.02 14.18
CA THR A 37 -3.90 29.83 14.30
C THR A 37 -4.19 30.68 13.06
N ASN A 38 -3.19 30.82 12.17
CA ASN A 38 -3.26 31.53 10.91
C ASN A 38 -2.18 31.03 9.95
N PHE A 39 -2.08 31.60 8.74
CA PHE A 39 -1.11 31.25 7.71
C PHE A 39 0.01 32.27 7.52
N ASN A 40 0.29 33.15 8.49
CA ASN A 40 1.32 34.18 8.36
C ASN A 40 2.72 33.59 8.10
N PHE A 41 3.04 32.45 8.70
CA PHE A 41 4.32 31.74 8.50
C PHE A 41 4.52 31.23 7.06
N LEU A 42 3.47 31.16 6.25
CA LEU A 42 3.53 30.74 4.85
C LEU A 42 3.67 31.91 3.85
N LYS A 43 3.67 33.17 4.29
CA LYS A 43 3.68 34.35 3.41
C LYS A 43 4.97 34.46 2.57
N ASP A 44 6.07 33.90 3.03
CA ASP A 44 7.33 33.86 2.32
C ASP A 44 7.68 32.46 1.80
N PRO A 45 7.35 32.12 0.54
CA PRO A 45 7.69 30.83 -0.04
C PRO A 45 9.20 30.56 -0.12
N LYS A 46 10.05 31.58 -0.24
CA LYS A 46 11.51 31.42 -0.30
C LYS A 46 12.05 30.93 1.05
N ASN A 47 11.56 31.51 2.14
CA ASN A 47 11.92 31.06 3.49
C ASN A 47 11.46 29.60 3.71
N ILE A 48 10.24 29.25 3.31
CA ILE A 48 9.73 27.86 3.40
C ILE A 48 10.61 26.89 2.60
N LEU A 49 10.98 27.23 1.38
CA LEU A 49 11.87 26.39 0.56
C LEU A 49 13.25 26.23 1.21
N ASN A 50 13.80 27.29 1.81
CA ASN A 50 15.05 27.20 2.54
C ASN A 50 14.97 26.29 3.77
N MET A 51 13.85 26.31 4.51
CA MET A 51 13.63 25.41 5.66
C MET A 51 13.61 23.91 5.28
N ILE A 52 13.18 23.60 4.07
CA ILE A 52 13.03 22.21 3.61
C ILE A 52 14.10 21.75 2.62
N LYS A 53 15.09 22.60 2.28
CA LYS A 53 16.09 22.35 1.21
C LYS A 53 16.91 21.07 1.41
N ASP A 54 17.20 20.72 2.66
CA ASP A 54 18.04 19.55 3.01
C ASP A 54 17.26 18.22 2.99
N TYR A 55 15.94 18.28 2.81
CA TYR A 55 15.16 17.07 2.64
C TYR A 55 15.21 16.55 1.20
N LYS A 56 14.98 15.25 1.04
CA LYS A 56 14.83 14.63 -0.29
C LYS A 56 13.69 15.31 -1.07
N PRO A 57 13.80 15.46 -2.41
CA PRO A 57 12.80 16.14 -3.23
C PRO A 57 11.35 15.63 -3.04
N THR A 58 11.19 14.33 -2.82
CA THR A 58 9.87 13.73 -2.51
C THR A 58 9.31 14.20 -1.16
N THR A 59 10.17 14.44 -0.18
CA THR A 59 9.79 14.97 1.13
C THR A 59 9.46 16.45 1.02
N GLN A 60 10.29 17.24 0.32
CA GLN A 60 10.01 18.66 0.03
C GLN A 60 8.64 18.80 -0.63
N ARG A 61 8.38 18.01 -1.68
CA ARG A 61 7.07 17.95 -2.33
C ARG A 61 5.93 17.65 -1.36
N SER A 62 6.13 16.77 -0.39
CA SER A 62 5.11 16.45 0.63
C SER A 62 4.78 17.65 1.52
N TYR A 63 5.77 18.48 1.90
CA TYR A 63 5.54 19.74 2.61
C TYR A 63 4.69 20.70 1.77
N ILE A 64 5.05 20.90 0.49
CA ILE A 64 4.30 21.78 -0.41
C ILE A 64 2.86 21.28 -0.64
N ILE A 65 2.64 19.96 -0.76
CA ILE A 65 1.29 19.39 -0.82
C ILE A 65 0.49 19.75 0.44
N SER A 66 1.10 19.68 1.64
CA SER A 66 0.43 20.02 2.88
C SER A 66 -0.02 21.49 2.90
N ILE A 67 0.83 22.40 2.40
CA ILE A 67 0.52 23.83 2.27
C ILE A 67 -0.62 24.04 1.26
N CYS A 68 -0.50 23.51 0.05
CA CYS A 68 -1.55 23.62 -0.97
C CYS A 68 -2.89 23.07 -0.47
N THR A 69 -2.85 21.99 0.34
CA THR A 69 -4.06 21.36 0.86
C THR A 69 -4.85 22.30 1.76
N VAL A 70 -4.22 23.07 2.62
CA VAL A 70 -4.90 23.98 3.55
C VAL A 70 -5.21 25.34 2.92
N LEU A 71 -4.45 25.76 1.91
CA LEU A 71 -4.69 27.05 1.25
C LEU A 71 -5.79 26.99 0.15
N LYS A 72 -6.03 25.80 -0.43
CA LYS A 72 -6.91 25.65 -1.60
C LYS A 72 -8.32 26.23 -1.42
N ASN A 73 -8.90 26.09 -0.22
CA ASN A 73 -10.25 26.53 0.10
C ASN A 73 -10.22 27.67 1.15
N SER A 74 -9.12 28.40 1.22
CA SER A 74 -8.97 29.56 2.11
C SER A 74 -9.04 30.86 1.32
N ASN A 75 -9.24 31.98 2.03
CA ASN A 75 -9.23 33.34 1.44
C ASN A 75 -7.80 33.79 1.02
N HIS A 76 -6.86 32.87 0.79
CA HIS A 76 -5.46 33.12 0.46
C HIS A 76 -5.09 32.62 -0.95
N GLN A 77 -5.93 32.92 -1.95
CA GLN A 77 -5.79 32.39 -3.31
C GLN A 77 -4.44 32.73 -3.95
N ASP A 78 -3.92 33.96 -3.79
CA ASP A 78 -2.63 34.35 -4.35
C ASP A 78 -1.47 33.53 -3.76
N LEU A 79 -1.56 33.25 -2.46
CA LEU A 79 -0.57 32.43 -1.78
C LEU A 79 -0.66 30.97 -2.22
N TYR A 80 -1.90 30.45 -2.39
CA TYR A 80 -2.13 29.13 -2.96
C TYR A 80 -1.52 28.99 -4.35
N ASN A 81 -1.70 29.98 -5.24
CA ASN A 81 -1.19 29.95 -6.60
C ASN A 81 0.35 29.88 -6.63
N LYS A 82 1.04 30.65 -5.78
CA LYS A 82 2.49 30.58 -5.64
C LYS A 82 2.99 29.19 -5.23
N TYR A 83 2.37 28.58 -4.22
CA TYR A 83 2.74 27.23 -3.79
C TYR A 83 2.33 26.14 -4.78
N PHE A 84 1.24 26.33 -5.52
CA PHE A 84 0.82 25.40 -6.55
C PHE A 84 1.78 25.37 -7.74
N GLU A 85 2.34 26.51 -8.13
CA GLU A 85 3.42 26.60 -9.12
C GLU A 85 4.67 25.85 -8.66
N ILE A 86 5.11 26.06 -7.42
CA ILE A 86 6.20 25.30 -6.80
C ILE A 86 5.91 23.79 -6.82
N LEU A 87 4.68 23.38 -6.46
CA LEU A 87 4.25 21.99 -6.51
C LEU A 87 4.31 21.41 -7.92
N SER A 88 3.90 22.20 -8.92
CA SER A 88 3.94 21.82 -10.33
C SER A 88 5.38 21.56 -10.77
N ASN A 89 6.32 22.42 -10.38
CA ASN A 89 7.74 22.25 -10.67
C ASN A 89 8.31 20.97 -10.03
N PHE A 90 7.98 20.68 -8.76
CA PHE A 90 8.35 19.40 -8.13
C PHE A 90 7.73 18.20 -8.85
N ASN A 91 6.48 18.28 -9.29
CA ASN A 91 5.84 17.22 -10.04
C ASN A 91 6.55 16.96 -11.37
N ASN A 92 6.99 18.01 -12.06
CA ASN A 92 7.73 17.89 -13.32
C ASN A 92 9.13 17.28 -13.12
N GLN A 93 9.85 17.68 -12.09
CA GLN A 93 11.17 17.14 -11.75
C GLN A 93 11.12 15.68 -11.27
N LEU A 94 10.03 15.30 -10.60
CA LEU A 94 9.81 13.96 -10.07
C LEU A 94 9.01 13.07 -11.04
N LYS A 95 8.95 13.45 -12.33
CA LYS A 95 8.30 12.63 -13.36
C LYS A 95 8.86 11.20 -13.34
N VAL A 96 7.96 10.30 -13.64
CA VAL A 96 8.08 8.84 -13.56
C VAL A 96 9.47 8.36 -13.95
N ARG A 97 10.21 7.82 -12.98
CA ARG A 97 11.43 7.07 -13.25
C ARG A 97 11.03 5.69 -13.74
N THR A 98 11.47 5.33 -14.93
CA THR A 98 11.38 3.97 -15.48
C THR A 98 12.41 3.05 -14.83
N ASP A 99 13.55 3.63 -14.40
CA ASP A 99 14.66 2.87 -13.84
C ASP A 99 14.46 2.56 -12.35
N LYS A 100 15.03 1.44 -11.93
CA LYS A 100 15.08 1.08 -10.52
C LYS A 100 15.90 2.11 -9.74
N SER A 101 15.40 2.54 -8.59
CA SER A 101 16.22 3.31 -7.66
C SER A 101 17.28 2.41 -7.02
N GLU A 102 18.40 2.95 -6.53
CA GLU A 102 19.45 2.22 -5.81
C GLU A 102 18.88 1.31 -4.70
N LYS A 103 17.86 1.79 -3.98
CA LYS A 103 17.17 0.99 -2.96
C LYS A 103 16.44 -0.20 -3.56
N GLN A 104 15.83 -0.02 -4.75
CA GLN A 104 15.16 -1.12 -5.45
C GLN A 104 16.17 -2.12 -5.98
N GLU A 105 17.25 -1.68 -6.61
CA GLU A 105 18.32 -2.55 -7.10
C GLU A 105 18.91 -3.42 -5.99
N LYS A 106 19.31 -2.80 -4.88
CA LYS A 106 19.88 -3.51 -3.72
C LYS A 106 18.94 -4.58 -3.15
N ASN A 107 17.64 -4.35 -3.19
CA ASN A 107 16.64 -5.24 -2.57
C ASN A 107 15.84 -6.05 -3.60
N TRP A 108 16.11 -5.90 -4.90
CA TRP A 108 15.41 -6.66 -5.92
C TRP A 108 15.71 -8.16 -5.82
N LEU A 109 14.70 -8.98 -6.03
CA LEU A 109 14.81 -10.42 -6.15
C LEU A 109 14.25 -10.84 -7.51
N SER A 110 14.91 -11.80 -8.15
CA SER A 110 14.36 -12.48 -9.33
C SER A 110 13.22 -13.42 -8.93
N ASN A 111 12.41 -13.83 -9.90
CA ASN A 111 11.38 -14.85 -9.67
C ASN A 111 12.00 -16.14 -9.14
N ASP A 112 13.09 -16.63 -9.72
CA ASP A 112 13.76 -17.85 -9.29
C ASP A 112 14.17 -17.81 -7.81
N ASN A 113 14.64 -16.64 -7.33
CA ASN A 113 14.98 -16.47 -5.92
C ASN A 113 13.75 -16.51 -5.02
N ILE A 114 12.65 -15.90 -5.46
CA ILE A 114 11.37 -15.90 -4.72
C ILE A 114 10.80 -17.33 -4.69
N ASP A 115 10.82 -18.04 -5.81
CA ASP A 115 10.35 -19.41 -5.94
C ASP A 115 11.18 -20.38 -5.11
N LYS A 116 12.52 -20.21 -5.10
CA LYS A 116 13.39 -20.98 -4.22
C LYS A 116 13.03 -20.81 -2.75
N ILE A 117 12.88 -19.57 -2.29
CA ILE A 117 12.47 -19.25 -0.90
C ILE A 117 11.08 -19.85 -0.60
N SER A 118 10.14 -19.74 -1.51
CA SER A 118 8.80 -20.29 -1.38
C SER A 118 8.82 -21.81 -1.24
N ASN A 119 9.61 -22.51 -2.08
CA ASN A 119 9.75 -23.95 -2.04
C ASN A 119 10.46 -24.43 -0.78
N GLU A 120 11.47 -23.72 -0.29
CA GLU A 120 12.12 -23.98 0.98
C GLU A 120 11.17 -23.86 2.18
N LEU A 121 10.31 -22.82 2.18
CA LEU A 121 9.28 -22.68 3.22
C LEU A 121 8.26 -23.81 3.12
N LYS A 122 7.75 -24.09 1.92
CA LYS A 122 6.77 -25.14 1.65
C LYS A 122 7.25 -26.51 2.15
N SER A 123 8.51 -26.84 1.93
CA SER A 123 9.09 -28.13 2.36
C SER A 123 9.14 -28.31 3.89
N LYS A 124 9.15 -27.20 4.65
CA LYS A 124 9.18 -27.18 6.12
C LYS A 124 7.79 -27.13 6.76
N VAL A 125 6.74 -26.91 5.96
CA VAL A 125 5.38 -26.81 6.46
C VAL A 125 4.86 -28.19 6.87
N VAL A 126 4.30 -28.28 8.07
CA VAL A 126 3.65 -29.49 8.60
C VAL A 126 2.12 -29.35 8.60
N LYS A 127 1.42 -30.48 8.38
CA LYS A 127 -0.05 -30.48 8.36
C LYS A 127 -0.66 -30.13 9.73
N LYS A 128 -0.07 -30.61 10.82
CA LYS A 128 -0.51 -30.37 12.21
C LYS A 128 0.61 -29.66 12.97
N VAL A 129 0.38 -28.40 13.28
CA VAL A 129 1.29 -27.56 14.02
C VAL A 129 1.27 -27.93 15.51
N ARG A 130 2.46 -28.09 16.12
CA ARG A 130 2.65 -28.51 17.52
C ARG A 130 3.25 -27.41 18.39
N ASN A 131 3.98 -26.48 17.78
CA ASN A 131 4.72 -25.46 18.49
C ASN A 131 4.78 -24.14 17.69
N LYS A 132 5.34 -23.10 18.33
CA LYS A 132 5.48 -21.75 17.76
C LYS A 132 6.32 -21.72 16.48
N GLU A 133 7.38 -22.52 16.43
CA GLU A 133 8.28 -22.53 15.25
C GLU A 133 7.56 -23.04 14.02
N GLU A 134 6.91 -24.20 14.13
CA GLU A 134 6.09 -24.79 13.06
C GLU A 134 4.96 -23.84 12.63
N TYR A 135 4.31 -23.16 13.60
CA TYR A 135 3.28 -22.16 13.30
C TYR A 135 3.84 -20.97 12.51
N ASN A 136 4.98 -20.45 12.93
CA ASN A 136 5.62 -19.32 12.24
C ASN A 136 6.05 -19.71 10.82
N ILE A 137 6.51 -20.93 10.59
CA ILE A 137 6.81 -21.43 9.23
C ILE A 137 5.53 -21.42 8.37
N LEU A 138 4.42 -21.94 8.89
CA LEU A 138 3.13 -21.94 8.19
C LEU A 138 2.62 -20.52 7.92
N LEU A 139 2.66 -19.64 8.92
CA LEU A 139 2.26 -18.23 8.78
C LEU A 139 3.14 -17.49 7.75
N ASN A 140 4.45 -17.73 7.78
CA ASN A 140 5.39 -17.14 6.82
C ASN A 140 5.08 -17.64 5.40
N TYR A 141 4.80 -18.94 5.23
CA TYR A 141 4.44 -19.51 3.94
C TYR A 141 3.10 -18.95 3.43
N LEU A 142 2.09 -18.84 4.30
CA LEU A 142 0.83 -18.17 3.95
C LEU A 142 1.06 -16.74 3.49
N VAL A 143 1.78 -15.93 4.31
CA VAL A 143 2.05 -14.52 3.98
C VAL A 143 2.77 -14.42 2.65
N LEU A 144 3.82 -15.21 2.41
CA LEU A 144 4.53 -15.19 1.12
C LEU A 144 3.59 -15.58 -0.04
N SER A 145 2.78 -16.63 0.12
CA SER A 145 1.83 -17.10 -0.90
C SER A 145 0.81 -16.04 -1.30
N LEU A 146 0.34 -15.23 -0.35
CA LEU A 146 -0.57 -14.08 -0.61
C LEU A 146 0.06 -12.99 -1.47
N TYR A 147 1.38 -12.97 -1.64
CA TYR A 147 2.10 -11.97 -2.44
C TYR A 147 2.75 -12.53 -3.70
N THR A 148 2.84 -13.84 -3.84
CA THR A 148 3.55 -14.48 -4.96
C THR A 148 2.68 -15.34 -5.85
N LEU A 149 1.64 -15.98 -5.31
CA LEU A 149 0.77 -16.88 -6.06
C LEU A 149 -0.45 -16.19 -6.69
N HIS A 150 -0.65 -14.90 -6.42
CA HIS A 150 -1.62 -14.04 -7.12
C HIS A 150 -1.14 -12.58 -7.11
N PRO A 151 -1.81 -11.66 -7.85
CA PRO A 151 -1.41 -10.24 -7.89
C PRO A 151 -1.30 -9.62 -6.49
N PRO A 152 -0.11 -9.14 -6.07
CA PRO A 152 0.12 -8.72 -4.70
C PRO A 152 -0.64 -7.44 -4.34
N ARG A 153 -1.30 -7.45 -3.17
CA ARG A 153 -2.04 -6.32 -2.60
C ARG A 153 -1.15 -5.53 -1.61
N ARG A 154 -1.67 -4.43 -1.07
CA ARG A 154 -0.99 -3.70 0.00
C ARG A 154 -1.12 -4.44 1.33
N ASN A 155 -0.15 -4.29 2.21
CA ASN A 155 -0.18 -4.94 3.53
C ASN A 155 -1.44 -4.57 4.32
N ILE A 156 -1.91 -3.31 4.20
CA ILE A 156 -3.12 -2.86 4.89
C ILE A 156 -4.35 -3.68 4.47
N ASP A 157 -4.41 -4.14 3.22
CA ASP A 157 -5.54 -4.87 2.68
C ASP A 157 -5.71 -6.22 3.41
N TYR A 158 -4.60 -6.88 3.78
CA TYR A 158 -4.60 -8.13 4.56
C TYR A 158 -4.65 -7.89 6.07
N SER A 159 -4.04 -6.80 6.57
CA SER A 159 -4.05 -6.50 8.01
C SER A 159 -5.43 -6.10 8.54
N LEU A 160 -6.36 -5.74 7.67
CA LEU A 160 -7.77 -5.45 8.00
C LEU A 160 -8.71 -6.61 7.68
N MET A 161 -8.15 -7.77 7.29
CA MET A 161 -8.96 -8.90 6.82
C MET A 161 -9.49 -9.73 7.97
N LYS A 162 -10.74 -10.12 7.84
CA LYS A 162 -11.45 -11.01 8.75
C LYS A 162 -12.00 -12.24 8.02
N ILE A 163 -12.27 -13.27 8.78
CA ILE A 163 -13.08 -14.42 8.38
C ILE A 163 -14.37 -14.29 9.16
N SER A 164 -15.49 -14.11 8.49
CA SER A 164 -16.77 -13.86 9.16
C SER A 164 -17.93 -14.49 8.43
N SER A 165 -18.91 -14.98 9.18
CA SER A 165 -20.20 -15.42 8.65
C SER A 165 -21.09 -14.25 8.18
N SER A 166 -20.77 -13.03 8.62
CA SER A 166 -21.42 -11.78 8.18
C SER A 166 -20.36 -10.82 7.67
N MET A 167 -20.46 -10.40 6.42
CA MET A 167 -19.47 -9.54 5.73
C MET A 167 -20.04 -8.14 5.43
N ASN A 168 -20.88 -7.62 6.33
CA ASN A 168 -21.66 -6.39 6.12
C ASN A 168 -20.95 -5.11 6.60
N ASP A 169 -19.81 -5.22 7.31
CA ASP A 169 -19.05 -4.04 7.78
C ASP A 169 -17.95 -3.70 6.77
N ASP A 170 -18.15 -2.65 6.00
CA ASP A 170 -17.22 -2.16 4.97
C ASP A 170 -15.92 -1.54 5.53
N LYS A 171 -15.80 -1.43 6.86
CA LYS A 171 -14.52 -1.07 7.51
C LYS A 171 -13.49 -2.18 7.46
N PHE A 172 -13.90 -3.40 7.15
CA PHE A 172 -13.04 -4.58 7.08
C PHE A 172 -13.01 -5.18 5.68
N ASN A 173 -11.95 -5.94 5.43
CA ASN A 173 -11.82 -6.84 4.29
C ASN A 173 -12.17 -8.25 4.76
N TYR A 174 -12.61 -9.12 3.86
CA TYR A 174 -13.06 -10.44 4.22
C TYR A 174 -12.44 -11.54 3.36
N LEU A 175 -12.22 -12.69 3.99
CA LEU A 175 -12.02 -13.96 3.35
C LEU A 175 -13.36 -14.70 3.38
N ASP A 176 -13.98 -14.87 2.22
CA ASP A 176 -15.18 -15.68 2.02
C ASP A 176 -14.73 -17.09 1.66
N MET A 177 -14.89 -18.02 2.62
CA MET A 177 -14.49 -19.42 2.45
C MET A 177 -15.46 -20.21 1.59
N ASP A 178 -16.74 -19.85 1.57
CA ASP A 178 -17.77 -20.56 0.83
C ASP A 178 -17.65 -20.29 -0.67
N LYS A 179 -17.27 -19.06 -1.04
CA LYS A 179 -17.08 -18.64 -2.43
C LYS A 179 -15.64 -18.65 -2.88
N GLU A 180 -14.71 -18.98 -1.99
CA GLU A 180 -13.26 -18.94 -2.24
C GLU A 180 -12.80 -17.57 -2.79
N GLN A 181 -13.19 -16.48 -2.10
CA GLN A 181 -12.97 -15.11 -2.54
C GLN A 181 -12.36 -14.25 -1.44
N LEU A 182 -11.54 -13.27 -1.86
CA LEU A 182 -11.10 -12.16 -1.04
C LEU A 182 -11.94 -10.93 -1.39
N ILE A 183 -12.59 -10.35 -0.39
CA ILE A 183 -13.43 -9.16 -0.53
C ILE A 183 -12.70 -7.98 0.10
N PHE A 184 -12.37 -6.98 -0.69
CA PHE A 184 -11.67 -5.77 -0.26
C PHE A 184 -12.62 -4.59 -0.26
N ASN A 185 -13.13 -4.24 0.90
CA ASN A 185 -13.99 -3.07 1.11
C ASN A 185 -13.16 -1.85 1.55
N ASN A 186 -12.17 -2.06 2.43
CA ASN A 186 -11.33 -1.00 2.98
C ASN A 186 -9.89 -1.11 2.48
N TYR A 187 -9.52 -0.26 1.53
CA TYR A 187 -8.18 -0.17 0.96
C TYR A 187 -7.88 1.23 0.43
N LYS A 188 -6.61 1.55 0.18
CA LYS A 188 -6.13 2.92 -0.09
C LYS A 188 -6.87 3.67 -1.20
N THR A 189 -7.41 2.99 -2.20
CA THR A 189 -8.05 3.59 -3.38
C THR A 189 -9.53 3.21 -3.50
N GLN A 190 -10.16 2.81 -2.41
CA GLN A 190 -11.57 2.40 -2.35
C GLN A 190 -12.52 3.46 -2.94
N GLY A 191 -12.34 4.73 -2.62
CA GLY A 191 -13.16 5.83 -3.14
C GLY A 191 -13.12 6.00 -4.67
N LYS A 192 -12.22 5.28 -5.37
CA LYS A 192 -12.15 5.26 -6.84
C LYS A 192 -12.75 3.99 -7.44
N TYR A 193 -12.58 2.84 -6.77
CA TYR A 193 -12.89 1.51 -7.36
C TYR A 193 -13.96 0.74 -6.58
N ASN A 194 -14.54 1.33 -5.51
CA ASN A 194 -15.52 0.66 -4.64
C ASN A 194 -14.99 -0.65 -4.03
N SER A 195 -15.88 -1.58 -3.69
CA SER A 195 -15.52 -2.92 -3.22
C SER A 195 -14.93 -3.74 -4.37
N VAL A 196 -13.85 -4.47 -4.10
CA VAL A 196 -13.17 -5.35 -5.07
C VAL A 196 -13.21 -6.78 -4.58
N ILE A 197 -13.74 -7.67 -5.40
CA ILE A 197 -13.81 -9.12 -5.14
C ILE A 197 -12.76 -9.81 -6.02
N VAL A 198 -11.94 -10.67 -5.41
CA VAL A 198 -10.89 -11.43 -6.08
C VAL A 198 -11.06 -12.90 -5.79
N SER A 199 -11.23 -13.71 -6.82
CA SER A 199 -11.26 -15.18 -6.69
C SER A 199 -9.90 -15.70 -6.27
N ILE A 200 -9.88 -16.66 -5.36
CA ILE A 200 -8.67 -17.29 -4.86
C ILE A 200 -8.37 -18.51 -5.75
N ASN A 201 -7.13 -18.62 -6.23
CA ASN A 201 -6.75 -19.82 -6.98
C ASN A 201 -6.53 -21.02 -6.04
N ASN A 202 -6.59 -22.23 -6.61
CA ASN A 202 -6.50 -23.49 -5.86
C ASN A 202 -5.21 -23.62 -5.03
N GLU A 203 -4.09 -23.05 -5.46
CA GLU A 203 -2.84 -23.15 -4.73
C GLU A 203 -2.87 -22.31 -3.46
N VAL A 204 -3.29 -21.05 -3.56
CA VAL A 204 -3.47 -20.16 -2.41
C VAL A 204 -4.55 -20.74 -1.47
N MET A 205 -5.63 -21.29 -2.01
CA MET A 205 -6.71 -21.85 -1.22
C MET A 205 -6.25 -23.03 -0.36
N LYS A 206 -5.38 -23.91 -0.88
CA LYS A 206 -4.75 -25.00 -0.11
C LYS A 206 -3.93 -24.46 1.07
N VAL A 207 -3.16 -23.40 0.87
CA VAL A 207 -2.36 -22.78 1.93
C VAL A 207 -3.25 -22.14 2.99
N ILE A 208 -4.29 -21.42 2.57
CA ILE A 208 -5.28 -20.82 3.46
C ILE A 208 -5.97 -21.89 4.29
N SER A 209 -6.47 -22.96 3.67
CA SER A 209 -7.16 -24.05 4.36
C SER A 209 -6.26 -24.75 5.39
N LEU A 210 -4.98 -24.94 5.04
CA LEU A 210 -4.00 -25.49 5.98
C LEU A 210 -3.76 -24.55 7.16
N TYR A 211 -3.62 -23.25 6.90
CA TYR A 211 -3.46 -22.25 7.95
C TYR A 211 -4.70 -22.22 8.87
N LEU A 212 -5.91 -22.20 8.31
CA LEU A 212 -7.15 -22.16 9.09
C LEU A 212 -7.35 -23.41 9.95
N SER A 213 -6.93 -24.58 9.48
CA SER A 213 -6.96 -25.81 10.29
C SER A 213 -6.04 -25.74 11.52
N ASN A 214 -5.04 -24.86 11.50
CA ASN A 214 -4.10 -24.59 12.59
C ASN A 214 -4.29 -23.20 13.23
N HIS A 215 -5.33 -22.46 12.81
CA HIS A 215 -5.59 -21.09 13.30
C HIS A 215 -5.84 -21.10 14.81
N PRO A 216 -5.31 -20.11 15.59
CA PRO A 216 -5.50 -20.04 17.04
C PRO A 216 -6.95 -20.02 17.47
N GLU A 217 -7.84 -19.46 16.65
CA GLU A 217 -9.28 -19.41 16.90
C GLU A 217 -10.09 -20.41 16.04
N LYS A 218 -9.47 -21.51 15.58
CA LYS A 218 -10.14 -22.50 14.72
C LYS A 218 -11.43 -23.10 15.32
N SER A 219 -11.55 -23.15 16.63
CA SER A 219 -12.78 -23.58 17.31
C SER A 219 -13.95 -22.62 17.06
N LYS A 220 -13.68 -21.32 16.98
CA LYS A 220 -14.69 -20.30 16.67
C LYS A 220 -15.21 -20.41 15.23
N LEU A 221 -14.35 -20.81 14.28
CA LEU A 221 -14.72 -20.96 12.87
C LEU A 221 -15.73 -22.09 12.62
N LYS A 222 -15.95 -22.97 13.61
CA LYS A 222 -16.96 -24.04 13.55
C LYS A 222 -18.36 -23.56 13.97
N ASN A 223 -18.49 -22.39 14.55
CA ASN A 223 -19.77 -21.84 15.00
C ASN A 223 -20.55 -21.27 13.81
N LYS A 224 -21.89 -21.15 13.92
CA LYS A 224 -22.73 -20.52 12.90
C LYS A 224 -22.42 -19.03 12.73
N ASN A 225 -22.06 -18.34 13.84
CA ASN A 225 -21.76 -16.91 13.87
C ASN A 225 -20.29 -16.72 14.27
N TYR A 226 -19.40 -16.71 13.30
CA TYR A 226 -17.98 -16.44 13.54
C TYR A 226 -17.56 -15.09 12.99
N ASN A 227 -16.62 -14.44 13.69
CA ASN A 227 -15.98 -13.21 13.28
C ASN A 227 -14.58 -13.18 13.91
N VAL A 228 -13.57 -13.57 13.16
CA VAL A 228 -12.19 -13.68 13.61
C VAL A 228 -11.25 -12.93 12.68
N HIS A 229 -10.15 -12.44 13.21
CA HIS A 229 -9.12 -11.80 12.40
C HIS A 229 -8.36 -12.85 11.59
N PHE A 230 -8.11 -12.58 10.30
CA PHE A 230 -7.49 -13.56 9.40
C PHE A 230 -6.05 -13.89 9.80
N LEU A 231 -5.19 -12.89 9.97
CA LEU A 231 -3.79 -13.11 10.31
C LEU A 231 -3.56 -12.95 11.80
N LYS A 232 -3.13 -14.01 12.47
CA LYS A 232 -2.81 -14.02 13.89
C LYS A 232 -1.43 -14.58 14.19
N SER A 233 -0.86 -14.16 15.32
CA SER A 233 0.34 -14.78 15.89
C SER A 233 0.00 -16.13 16.53
N PHE A 234 1.02 -16.93 16.84
CA PHE A 234 0.86 -18.17 17.61
C PHE A 234 0.17 -17.94 18.96
N TYR A 235 0.36 -16.79 19.57
CA TYR A 235 -0.24 -16.42 20.85
C TYR A 235 -1.64 -15.80 20.74
N ASN A 236 -2.29 -15.97 19.60
CA ASN A 236 -3.64 -15.45 19.33
C ASN A 236 -3.74 -13.91 19.24
N GLU A 237 -2.63 -13.22 18.99
CA GLU A 237 -2.63 -11.77 18.79
C GLU A 237 -2.93 -11.44 17.32
N ASP A 238 -3.79 -10.46 17.08
CA ASP A 238 -4.14 -10.03 15.73
C ASP A 238 -2.98 -9.26 15.07
N ILE A 239 -2.61 -9.62 13.85
CA ILE A 239 -1.63 -8.90 13.03
C ILE A 239 -2.35 -7.75 12.31
N LYS A 240 -2.54 -6.62 13.00
CA LYS A 240 -3.31 -5.45 12.51
C LYS A 240 -2.46 -4.38 11.85
N ALA A 241 -1.17 -4.31 12.16
CA ALA A 241 -0.31 -3.28 11.62
C ALA A 241 0.36 -3.74 10.31
N SER A 242 0.28 -2.90 9.27
CA SER A 242 0.96 -3.15 7.98
C SER A 242 2.47 -3.39 8.15
N GLN A 243 3.08 -2.79 9.18
CA GLN A 243 4.49 -2.96 9.50
C GLN A 243 4.84 -4.36 9.98
N GLU A 244 3.91 -5.07 10.63
CA GLU A 244 4.12 -6.46 11.09
C GLU A 244 4.24 -7.38 9.86
N ILE A 245 3.36 -7.24 8.87
CA ILE A 245 3.45 -7.98 7.61
C ILE A 245 4.77 -7.64 6.88
N THR A 246 5.19 -6.36 6.88
CA THR A 246 6.50 -5.97 6.31
C THR A 246 7.66 -6.68 7.03
N ARG A 247 7.64 -6.79 8.36
CA ARG A 247 8.69 -7.50 9.11
C ARG A 247 8.72 -8.99 8.79
N ILE A 248 7.54 -9.61 8.65
CA ILE A 248 7.42 -11.01 8.22
C ILE A 248 8.06 -11.18 6.84
N LEU A 249 7.67 -10.37 5.85
CA LEU A 249 8.21 -10.42 4.50
C LEU A 249 9.74 -10.19 4.48
N ASN A 250 10.24 -9.22 5.23
CA ASN A 250 11.67 -8.94 5.31
C ASN A 250 12.45 -10.12 5.90
N LYS A 251 11.89 -10.77 6.92
CA LYS A 251 12.49 -11.95 7.54
C LYS A 251 12.54 -13.14 6.56
N ILE A 252 11.46 -13.36 5.81
CA ILE A 252 11.36 -14.43 4.81
C ILE A 252 12.35 -14.21 3.67
N LEU A 253 12.36 -12.98 3.12
CA LEU A 253 13.09 -12.66 1.89
C LEU A 253 14.56 -12.26 2.14
N GLY A 254 14.97 -12.11 3.43
CA GLY A 254 16.32 -11.68 3.79
C GLY A 254 16.70 -10.27 3.30
N LYS A 255 15.74 -9.47 2.88
CA LYS A 255 15.92 -8.13 2.28
C LYS A 255 14.85 -7.17 2.75
N ASN A 256 15.10 -5.86 2.61
CA ASN A 256 14.14 -4.83 2.98
C ASN A 256 13.08 -4.61 1.88
N ILE A 257 12.12 -5.53 1.80
CA ILE A 257 11.11 -5.61 0.75
C ILE A 257 9.72 -5.41 1.37
N GLY A 258 9.03 -4.34 1.00
CA GLY A 258 7.62 -4.13 1.34
C GLY A 258 6.69 -4.51 0.18
N SER A 259 5.38 -4.53 0.44
CA SER A 259 4.37 -4.88 -0.58
C SER A 259 4.44 -4.02 -1.86
N SER A 260 4.86 -2.76 -1.77
CA SER A 260 5.06 -1.93 -2.97
C SER A 260 6.16 -2.47 -3.87
N MET A 261 7.26 -2.97 -3.30
CA MET A 261 8.36 -3.56 -4.07
C MET A 261 7.93 -4.91 -4.67
N LEU A 262 7.23 -5.75 -3.92
CA LEU A 262 6.68 -7.00 -4.46
C LEU A 262 5.72 -6.76 -5.63
N ARG A 263 4.91 -5.69 -5.56
CA ARG A 263 4.05 -5.29 -6.69
C ARG A 263 4.84 -4.84 -7.91
N ASN A 264 5.95 -4.09 -7.69
CA ASN A 264 6.84 -3.71 -8.78
C ASN A 264 7.49 -4.94 -9.41
N MET A 265 8.05 -5.85 -8.58
CA MET A 265 8.63 -7.11 -9.06
C MET A 265 7.62 -7.93 -9.87
N TYR A 266 6.43 -8.14 -9.32
CA TYR A 266 5.37 -8.90 -9.99
C TYR A 266 5.02 -8.33 -11.37
N LEU A 267 4.78 -7.01 -11.44
CA LEU A 267 4.41 -6.37 -12.70
C LEU A 267 5.57 -6.34 -13.69
N THR A 268 6.79 -6.04 -13.24
CA THR A 268 7.99 -6.03 -14.08
C THR A 268 8.26 -7.43 -14.64
N ASN A 269 8.21 -8.45 -13.79
CA ASN A 269 8.48 -9.83 -14.22
C ASN A 269 7.39 -10.38 -15.16
N LYS A 270 6.14 -9.95 -14.98
CA LYS A 270 5.04 -10.44 -15.81
C LYS A 270 4.90 -9.71 -17.15
N TYR A 271 5.17 -8.41 -17.15
CA TYR A 271 4.84 -7.54 -18.28
C TYR A 271 6.03 -6.71 -18.79
N GLY A 272 7.23 -6.86 -18.18
CA GLY A 272 8.38 -6.02 -18.50
C GLY A 272 8.75 -6.11 -19.98
N ASP A 273 8.92 -7.32 -20.49
CA ASP A 273 9.31 -7.57 -21.87
C ASP A 273 8.24 -7.05 -22.87
N MET A 274 6.95 -7.32 -22.59
CA MET A 274 5.85 -6.81 -23.41
C MET A 274 5.78 -5.27 -23.44
N VAL A 275 6.07 -4.63 -22.31
CA VAL A 275 6.08 -3.16 -22.22
C VAL A 275 7.29 -2.60 -22.98
N GLU A 276 8.43 -3.27 -22.97
CA GLU A 276 9.62 -2.85 -23.71
C GLU A 276 9.39 -2.99 -25.22
N GLU A 277 8.88 -4.13 -25.67
CA GLU A 277 8.46 -4.36 -27.06
C GLU A 277 7.46 -3.28 -27.53
N LEU A 278 6.40 -3.02 -26.73
CA LEU A 278 5.43 -1.97 -27.04
C LEU A 278 6.06 -0.57 -27.12
N LYS A 279 7.08 -0.28 -26.31
CA LYS A 279 7.82 1.00 -26.40
C LYS A 279 8.61 1.11 -27.70
N GLU A 280 9.27 0.04 -28.13
CA GLU A 280 10.02 0.02 -29.39
C GLU A 280 9.09 0.22 -30.59
N ASP A 281 7.97 -0.50 -30.63
CA ASP A 281 6.97 -0.38 -31.69
C ASP A 281 6.36 1.03 -31.75
N THR A 282 5.91 1.56 -30.60
CA THR A 282 5.32 2.90 -30.55
C THR A 282 6.32 3.99 -30.91
N LYS A 283 7.61 3.81 -30.59
CA LYS A 283 8.68 4.70 -31.02
C LYS A 283 8.87 4.67 -32.53
N SER A 284 8.85 3.49 -33.15
CA SER A 284 8.95 3.35 -34.62
C SER A 284 7.73 3.96 -35.35
N MET A 285 6.55 3.92 -34.72
CA MET A 285 5.32 4.53 -35.20
C MET A 285 5.23 6.04 -34.89
N SER A 286 6.25 6.65 -34.28
CA SER A 286 6.26 8.06 -33.85
C SER A 286 5.08 8.43 -32.94
N THR A 287 4.69 7.50 -32.04
CA THR A 287 3.61 7.69 -31.07
C THR A 287 4.09 7.33 -29.66
N SER A 288 3.21 7.39 -28.66
CA SER A 288 3.53 6.99 -27.30
C SER A 288 2.74 5.74 -26.88
N VAL A 289 3.29 4.96 -25.93
CA VAL A 289 2.59 3.81 -25.34
C VAL A 289 1.19 4.20 -24.82
N GLY A 290 1.06 5.38 -24.20
CA GLY A 290 -0.24 5.85 -23.72
C GLY A 290 -1.26 6.07 -24.83
N VAL A 291 -0.83 6.61 -25.97
CA VAL A 291 -1.68 6.79 -27.16
C VAL A 291 -2.02 5.43 -27.79
N ALA A 292 -1.06 4.52 -27.87
CA ALA A 292 -1.29 3.18 -28.39
C ALA A 292 -2.35 2.43 -27.58
N LEU A 293 -2.21 2.40 -26.25
CA LEU A 293 -3.15 1.74 -25.35
C LEU A 293 -4.57 2.33 -25.38
N ASN A 294 -4.69 3.66 -25.56
CA ASN A 294 -5.99 4.32 -25.51
C ASN A 294 -6.69 4.37 -26.88
N ASN A 295 -5.93 4.44 -27.99
CA ASN A 295 -6.49 4.75 -29.29
C ASN A 295 -6.33 3.63 -30.31
N TYR A 296 -5.27 2.83 -30.26
CA TYR A 296 -4.96 1.85 -31.31
C TYR A 296 -5.21 0.40 -30.90
N ILE A 297 -4.95 0.05 -29.63
CA ILE A 297 -5.28 -1.28 -29.13
C ILE A 297 -6.77 -1.29 -28.77
N LYS A 298 -7.51 -2.23 -29.36
CA LYS A 298 -8.96 -2.43 -29.17
C LYS A 298 -9.20 -3.75 -28.47
N ASP A 299 -10.30 -3.82 -27.67
CA ASP A 299 -10.79 -5.05 -27.03
C ASP A 299 -11.40 -6.01 -28.06
#